data_0777d1ccf6fceb0bd89540b71315278b
#
_entry.id   0777d1ccf6fceb0bd89540b71315278b
#
_cell.length_a   1.000
_cell.length_b   1.000
_cell.length_c   1.000
_cell.angle_alpha   90.00
_cell.angle_beta   90.00
_cell.angle_gamma   90.00
#
_symmetry.space_group_name_H-M   'P 1'
#
loop_
_entity.id
_entity.type
_entity.pdbx_description
1 polymer ?
#
loop_
_entity_poly.entity_id
_entity_poly.type
_entity_poly.pdbx_seq_one_letter_code
_entity_poly.pdbx_strand_id
1 'polypeptide(L)'
;MKTTTRSNIYLPMAAMILTAALAIPAAAQTQVPFKGTFQGNDTTIPPTITTAATGIGTLLGQLSFTQEVTANFANFTDAGSAHWIAANGDSIYTTVVGSAIPGDVVFTVTEIHTITGGTGRFSGAQGSFTVHRTHIVAPSADGTHVTFGSFHGTITSPTAAH
;
A
#
# COMPACT_ATOMS: atom_id res chain seq x y z
N MET A 1 3.61 -27.77 -85.11
CA MET A 1 4.69 -27.12 -84.38
C MET A 1 4.05 -26.49 -83.09
N LYS A 2 4.14 -27.15 -81.92
CA LYS A 2 3.51 -26.68 -80.69
C LYS A 2 4.61 -26.17 -79.80
N THR A 3 4.61 -24.90 -79.50
CA THR A 3 5.56 -24.24 -78.61
C THR A 3 5.01 -24.27 -77.19
N THR A 4 5.71 -24.95 -76.29
CA THR A 4 5.32 -25.05 -74.88
C THR A 4 6.06 -23.94 -74.10
N THR A 5 5.35 -22.96 -73.61
CA THR A 5 5.88 -21.90 -72.73
C THR A 5 5.90 -22.40 -71.30
N ARG A 6 7.09 -22.52 -70.70
CA ARG A 6 7.27 -22.85 -69.25
C ARG A 6 7.18 -21.52 -68.45
N SER A 7 6.18 -21.43 -67.62
CA SER A 7 6.03 -20.35 -66.63
C SER A 7 6.84 -20.67 -65.38
N ASN A 8 7.85 -19.87 -65.06
CA ASN A 8 8.60 -19.93 -63.83
C ASN A 8 7.84 -19.19 -62.75
N ILE A 9 7.30 -19.91 -61.79
CA ILE A 9 6.69 -19.33 -60.56
C ILE A 9 7.79 -19.13 -59.52
N TYR A 10 8.19 -17.86 -59.32
CA TYR A 10 9.04 -17.50 -58.20
C TYR A 10 8.14 -17.35 -56.96
N LEU A 11 8.33 -18.22 -55.97
CA LEU A 11 7.72 -18.11 -54.63
C LEU A 11 8.57 -17.06 -53.85
N PRO A 12 8.00 -16.03 -53.26
CA PRO A 12 8.74 -15.14 -52.36
C PRO A 12 8.91 -15.88 -51.03
N MET A 13 10.13 -16.10 -50.63
CA MET A 13 10.53 -16.62 -49.32
C MET A 13 10.34 -15.48 -48.30
N ALA A 14 9.22 -15.50 -47.56
CA ALA A 14 8.98 -14.58 -46.48
C ALA A 14 9.92 -14.91 -45.30
N ALA A 15 10.92 -14.08 -45.08
CA ALA A 15 11.81 -14.20 -43.92
C ALA A 15 11.04 -13.79 -42.67
N MET A 16 10.68 -14.77 -41.85
CA MET A 16 10.04 -14.55 -40.56
C MET A 16 11.13 -14.13 -39.55
N ILE A 17 11.24 -12.81 -39.26
CA ILE A 17 12.14 -12.31 -38.23
C ILE A 17 11.50 -12.60 -36.87
N LEU A 18 12.00 -13.63 -36.19
CA LEU A 18 11.63 -13.98 -34.83
C LEU A 18 12.37 -13.02 -33.89
N THR A 19 11.72 -11.93 -33.48
CA THR A 19 12.21 -11.05 -32.40
C THR A 19 12.09 -11.76 -31.07
N ALA A 20 13.17 -12.36 -30.58
CA ALA A 20 13.26 -12.84 -29.21
C ALA A 20 13.26 -11.62 -28.28
N ALA A 21 12.14 -11.35 -27.61
CA ALA A 21 12.09 -10.40 -26.51
C ALA A 21 12.93 -10.96 -25.37
N LEU A 22 14.10 -10.39 -25.12
CA LEU A 22 14.90 -10.65 -23.92
C LEU A 22 14.11 -10.13 -22.73
N ALA A 23 13.43 -11.01 -22.01
CA ALA A 23 12.86 -10.69 -20.70
C ALA A 23 14.03 -10.43 -19.75
N ILE A 24 14.30 -9.15 -19.49
CA ILE A 24 15.25 -8.74 -18.44
C ILE A 24 14.59 -9.20 -17.12
N PRO A 25 15.22 -10.07 -16.32
CA PRO A 25 14.69 -10.44 -15.02
C PRO A 25 14.57 -9.16 -14.19
N ALA A 26 13.36 -8.78 -13.77
CA ALA A 26 13.18 -7.73 -12.80
C ALA A 26 13.96 -8.14 -11.55
N ALA A 27 15.01 -7.40 -11.21
CA ALA A 27 15.77 -7.65 -9.99
C ALA A 27 14.76 -7.62 -8.83
N ALA A 28 14.65 -8.72 -8.11
CA ALA A 28 13.77 -8.81 -6.96
C ALA A 28 14.19 -7.73 -5.96
N GLN A 29 13.33 -6.72 -5.76
CA GLN A 29 13.62 -5.64 -4.82
C GLN A 29 13.72 -6.24 -3.41
N THR A 30 14.80 -5.92 -2.70
CA THR A 30 15.01 -6.42 -1.34
C THR A 30 13.93 -5.88 -0.41
N GLN A 31 13.23 -6.77 0.27
CA GLN A 31 12.28 -6.42 1.31
C GLN A 31 13.02 -6.22 2.64
N VAL A 32 12.71 -5.15 3.34
CA VAL A 32 13.29 -4.83 4.65
C VAL A 32 12.18 -4.68 5.70
N PRO A 33 12.48 -4.92 7.00
CA PRO A 33 11.50 -4.77 8.06
C PRO A 33 10.94 -3.35 8.13
N PHE A 34 9.61 -3.27 8.26
CA PHE A 34 8.84 -2.05 8.41
C PHE A 34 7.96 -2.16 9.65
N LYS A 35 8.30 -1.41 10.70
CA LYS A 35 7.61 -1.49 11.99
C LYS A 35 7.70 -0.18 12.77
N GLY A 36 6.74 0.03 13.68
CA GLY A 36 6.73 1.21 14.53
C GLY A 36 5.52 1.24 15.46
N THR A 37 5.35 2.37 16.13
CA THR A 37 4.24 2.66 17.03
C THR A 37 3.69 4.04 16.75
N PHE A 38 2.43 4.26 17.09
CA PHE A 38 1.76 5.54 16.89
C PHE A 38 0.68 5.78 17.96
N GLN A 39 0.26 7.03 18.05
CA GLN A 39 -0.92 7.47 18.79
C GLN A 39 -1.58 8.63 18.06
N GLY A 40 -2.88 8.77 18.22
CA GLY A 40 -3.66 9.81 17.56
C GLY A 40 -5.12 9.78 17.93
N ASN A 41 -5.93 10.31 17.04
CA ASN A 41 -7.37 10.40 17.24
C ASN A 41 -8.12 9.92 16.00
N ASP A 42 -9.25 9.28 16.25
CA ASP A 42 -10.25 8.94 15.25
C ASP A 42 -11.42 9.91 15.34
N THR A 43 -11.91 10.36 14.19
CA THR A 43 -13.19 11.06 14.04
C THR A 43 -14.14 10.17 13.27
N THR A 44 -15.32 9.91 13.82
CA THR A 44 -16.32 9.04 13.20
C THR A 44 -17.53 9.84 12.75
N ILE A 45 -17.76 9.89 11.44
CA ILE A 45 -18.97 10.39 10.80
C ILE A 45 -19.51 9.25 9.94
N PRO A 46 -20.41 8.41 10.49
CA PRO A 46 -20.79 7.16 9.82
C PRO A 46 -21.25 7.38 8.36
N PRO A 47 -20.78 6.51 7.42
CA PRO A 47 -19.96 5.32 7.64
C PRO A 47 -18.44 5.57 7.67
N THR A 48 -17.98 6.82 7.60
CA THR A 48 -16.56 7.18 7.48
C THR A 48 -15.90 7.32 8.85
N ILE A 49 -14.71 6.74 8.97
CA ILE A 49 -13.77 6.95 10.09
C ILE A 49 -12.51 7.58 9.51
N THR A 50 -12.11 8.74 10.06
CA THR A 50 -10.87 9.40 9.71
C THR A 50 -9.93 9.35 10.91
N THR A 51 -8.71 8.83 10.71
CA THR A 51 -7.64 8.80 11.71
C THR A 51 -6.59 9.83 11.39
N ALA A 52 -6.14 10.58 12.41
CA ALA A 52 -4.94 11.42 12.34
C ALA A 52 -4.01 11.03 13.49
N ALA A 53 -2.78 10.63 13.18
CA ALA A 53 -1.85 10.11 14.18
C ALA A 53 -0.41 10.50 13.90
N THR A 54 0.41 10.44 14.96
CA THR A 54 1.86 10.60 14.92
C THR A 54 2.54 9.44 15.60
N GLY A 55 3.82 9.20 15.27
CA GLY A 55 4.52 8.07 15.84
C GLY A 55 6.00 8.01 15.47
N ILE A 56 6.57 6.82 15.64
CA ILE A 56 7.96 6.52 15.29
C ILE A 56 7.98 5.17 14.55
N GLY A 57 8.72 5.10 13.44
CA GLY A 57 8.86 3.87 12.68
C GLY A 57 10.23 3.69 12.04
N THR A 58 10.58 2.43 11.77
CA THR A 58 11.76 2.12 10.95
C THR A 58 11.60 2.78 9.59
N LEU A 59 12.68 3.32 9.03
CA LEU A 59 12.74 4.02 7.75
C LEU A 59 11.94 5.34 7.69
N LEU A 60 10.94 5.55 8.55
CA LEU A 60 10.16 6.78 8.60
C LEU A 60 10.77 7.80 9.59
N GLY A 61 11.46 7.33 10.65
CA GLY A 61 11.82 8.18 11.78
C GLY A 61 10.56 8.60 12.54
N GLN A 62 10.44 9.87 12.91
CA GLN A 62 9.16 10.44 13.33
C GLN A 62 8.23 10.44 12.12
N LEU A 63 6.99 10.08 12.35
CA LEU A 63 6.00 9.98 11.30
C LEU A 63 4.70 10.68 11.70
N SER A 64 3.94 11.08 10.70
CA SER A 64 2.51 11.33 10.82
C SER A 64 1.78 10.51 9.77
N PHE A 65 0.53 10.15 10.04
CA PHE A 65 -0.32 9.60 9.00
C PHE A 65 -1.76 10.06 9.15
N THR A 66 -2.45 10.08 8.02
CA THR A 66 -3.89 10.23 7.94
C THR A 66 -4.45 8.99 7.25
N GLN A 67 -5.59 8.53 7.72
CA GLN A 67 -6.31 7.40 7.16
C GLN A 67 -7.77 7.76 7.01
N GLU A 68 -8.40 7.31 5.95
CA GLU A 68 -9.84 7.38 5.76
C GLU A 68 -10.34 6.01 5.34
N VAL A 69 -11.29 5.48 6.11
CA VAL A 69 -11.92 4.19 5.84
C VAL A 69 -13.43 4.31 5.89
N THR A 70 -14.10 3.51 5.07
CA THR A 70 -15.53 3.27 5.18
C THR A 70 -15.76 2.04 6.03
N ALA A 71 -16.42 2.19 7.17
CA ALA A 71 -16.70 1.14 8.12
C ALA A 71 -18.08 0.51 7.87
N ASN A 72 -18.12 -0.81 7.94
CA ASN A 72 -19.36 -1.58 8.00
C ASN A 72 -19.61 -1.98 9.45
N PHE A 73 -20.47 -1.23 10.13
CA PHE A 73 -20.79 -1.45 11.55
C PHE A 73 -21.62 -2.72 11.82
N ALA A 74 -22.15 -3.39 10.79
CA ALA A 74 -22.91 -4.62 10.97
C ALA A 74 -22.00 -5.85 11.18
N ASN A 75 -20.79 -5.82 10.63
CA ASN A 75 -19.80 -6.90 10.72
C ASN A 75 -18.42 -6.44 11.20
N PHE A 76 -18.27 -5.17 11.57
CA PHE A 76 -17.04 -4.56 12.08
C PHE A 76 -15.86 -4.70 11.13
N THR A 77 -16.07 -4.52 9.84
CA THR A 77 -15.02 -4.46 8.84
C THR A 77 -14.89 -3.04 8.29
N ASP A 78 -13.72 -2.72 7.78
CA ASP A 78 -13.46 -1.45 7.11
C ASP A 78 -12.58 -1.63 5.86
N ALA A 79 -12.63 -0.63 4.98
CA ALA A 79 -11.76 -0.52 3.82
C ALA A 79 -11.56 0.94 3.44
N GLY A 80 -10.36 1.27 2.96
CA GLY A 80 -10.03 2.63 2.56
C GLY A 80 -8.58 2.83 2.17
N SER A 81 -8.02 3.97 2.55
CA SER A 81 -6.64 4.35 2.23
C SER A 81 -5.97 5.11 3.36
N ALA A 82 -4.64 5.11 3.35
CA ALA A 82 -3.85 5.91 4.28
C ALA A 82 -2.65 6.55 3.58
N HIS A 83 -2.25 7.70 4.11
CA HIS A 83 -1.10 8.48 3.71
C HIS A 83 -0.15 8.63 4.89
N TRP A 84 1.05 8.06 4.79
CA TRP A 84 2.10 8.07 5.79
C TRP A 84 3.20 9.04 5.38
N ILE A 85 3.62 9.91 6.27
CA ILE A 85 4.63 10.94 6.01
C ILE A 85 5.81 10.71 6.96
N ALA A 86 7.00 10.55 6.39
CA ALA A 86 8.25 10.40 7.13
C ALA A 86 8.78 11.76 7.63
N ALA A 87 9.74 11.72 8.55
CA ALA A 87 10.38 12.90 9.14
C ALA A 87 10.97 13.89 8.12
N ASN A 88 11.37 13.39 6.96
CA ASN A 88 11.95 14.21 5.87
C ASN A 88 10.92 14.68 4.83
N GLY A 89 9.63 14.40 5.04
CA GLY A 89 8.53 14.75 4.13
C GLY A 89 8.24 13.73 3.03
N ASP A 90 9.05 12.67 2.86
CA ASP A 90 8.74 11.60 1.92
C ASP A 90 7.50 10.84 2.38
N SER A 91 6.74 10.31 1.43
CA SER A 91 5.43 9.71 1.70
C SER A 91 5.32 8.27 1.26
N ILE A 92 4.46 7.51 1.94
CA ILE A 92 3.99 6.19 1.55
C ILE A 92 2.47 6.23 1.46
N TYR A 93 1.90 5.66 0.40
CA TYR A 93 0.46 5.52 0.19
C TYR A 93 0.08 4.05 0.33
N THR A 94 -1.05 3.78 0.99
CA THR A 94 -1.54 2.41 1.19
C THR A 94 -3.04 2.32 0.94
N THR A 95 -3.48 1.16 0.45
CA THR A 95 -4.86 0.71 0.64
C THR A 95 -4.96 -0.01 1.97
N VAL A 96 -6.12 0.06 2.59
CA VAL A 96 -6.41 -0.48 3.92
C VAL A 96 -7.60 -1.42 3.83
N VAL A 97 -7.51 -2.58 4.47
CA VAL A 97 -8.64 -3.43 4.78
C VAL A 97 -8.50 -3.93 6.20
N GLY A 98 -9.57 -3.92 6.97
CA GLY A 98 -9.49 -4.23 8.37
C GLY A 98 -10.74 -4.82 8.98
N SER A 99 -10.59 -5.16 10.25
CA SER A 99 -11.70 -5.59 11.09
C SER A 99 -11.45 -5.19 12.55
N ALA A 100 -12.54 -5.02 13.29
CA ALA A 100 -12.50 -4.69 14.70
C ALA A 100 -13.22 -5.76 15.53
N ILE A 101 -12.68 -6.03 16.73
CA ILE A 101 -13.37 -6.76 17.77
C ILE A 101 -13.92 -5.71 18.74
N PRO A 102 -15.27 -5.54 18.79
CA PRO A 102 -15.88 -4.55 19.67
C PRO A 102 -15.80 -4.98 21.14
N GLY A 103 -15.62 -4.00 22.01
CA GLY A 103 -15.72 -4.15 23.46
C GLY A 103 -16.36 -2.89 24.05
N ASP A 104 -16.74 -2.96 25.31
CA ASP A 104 -17.48 -1.86 25.99
C ASP A 104 -16.63 -0.61 26.19
N VAL A 105 -15.31 -0.77 26.34
CA VAL A 105 -14.37 0.32 26.64
C VAL A 105 -13.42 0.57 25.47
N VAL A 106 -13.02 -0.48 24.78
CA VAL A 106 -12.08 -0.41 23.67
C VAL A 106 -12.49 -1.33 22.53
N PHE A 107 -12.19 -0.91 21.30
CA PHE A 107 -12.19 -1.80 20.15
C PHE A 107 -10.73 -2.20 19.85
N THR A 108 -10.50 -3.48 19.60
CA THR A 108 -9.23 -3.97 19.08
C THR A 108 -9.35 -4.07 17.57
N VAL A 109 -8.57 -3.27 16.87
CA VAL A 109 -8.62 -3.15 15.41
C VAL A 109 -7.37 -3.79 14.82
N THR A 110 -7.56 -4.59 13.77
CA THR A 110 -6.46 -5.16 12.96
C THR A 110 -6.69 -4.78 11.51
N GLU A 111 -5.73 -4.09 10.91
CA GLU A 111 -5.79 -3.61 9.54
C GLU A 111 -4.57 -4.10 8.75
N ILE A 112 -4.78 -4.49 7.50
CA ILE A 112 -3.71 -4.79 6.55
C ILE A 112 -3.57 -3.61 5.61
N HIS A 113 -2.39 -3.01 5.61
CA HIS A 113 -2.00 -1.95 4.71
C HIS A 113 -1.17 -2.52 3.56
N THR A 114 -1.64 -2.38 2.34
CA THR A 114 -0.88 -2.73 1.14
C THR A 114 -0.30 -1.46 0.54
N ILE A 115 1.03 -1.40 0.41
CA ILE A 115 1.73 -0.23 -0.13
C ILE A 115 1.48 -0.15 -1.63
N THR A 116 0.93 0.99 -2.07
CA THR A 116 0.60 1.25 -3.48
C THR A 116 1.61 2.18 -4.16
N GLY A 117 2.54 2.76 -3.38
CA GLY A 117 3.59 3.65 -3.86
C GLY A 117 4.04 4.64 -2.80
N GLY A 118 4.81 5.63 -3.22
CA GLY A 118 5.32 6.68 -2.35
C GLY A 118 6.03 7.77 -3.12
N THR A 119 6.60 8.73 -2.38
CA THR A 119 7.40 9.83 -2.92
C THR A 119 8.84 9.78 -2.39
N GLY A 120 9.72 10.55 -2.99
CA GLY A 120 11.12 10.63 -2.61
C GLY A 120 11.77 9.25 -2.57
N ARG A 121 12.42 8.91 -1.46
CA ARG A 121 13.07 7.59 -1.28
C ARG A 121 12.11 6.40 -1.31
N PHE A 122 10.81 6.62 -1.13
CA PHE A 122 9.77 5.59 -1.23
C PHE A 122 9.11 5.51 -2.61
N SER A 123 9.65 6.22 -3.63
CA SER A 123 9.15 6.13 -4.99
C SER A 123 9.21 4.67 -5.49
N GLY A 124 8.08 4.16 -5.97
CA GLY A 124 7.95 2.77 -6.40
C GLY A 124 7.96 1.73 -5.26
N ALA A 125 7.84 2.16 -4.00
CA ALA A 125 7.79 1.25 -2.87
C ALA A 125 6.61 0.27 -2.98
N GLN A 126 6.87 -0.99 -2.58
CA GLN A 126 5.91 -2.07 -2.51
C GLN A 126 6.08 -2.82 -1.20
N GLY A 127 5.07 -3.55 -0.80
CA GLY A 127 5.06 -4.35 0.42
C GLY A 127 3.74 -4.27 1.14
N SER A 128 3.72 -4.80 2.34
CA SER A 128 2.54 -4.74 3.20
C SER A 128 2.93 -4.80 4.67
N PHE A 129 2.07 -4.27 5.52
CA PHE A 129 2.24 -4.34 6.95
C PHE A 129 0.88 -4.43 7.64
N THR A 130 0.88 -5.05 8.81
CA THR A 130 -0.30 -5.15 9.67
C THR A 130 -0.23 -4.07 10.74
N VAL A 131 -1.34 -3.37 10.92
CA VAL A 131 -1.57 -2.43 12.01
C VAL A 131 -2.44 -3.13 13.06
N HIS A 132 -1.99 -3.10 14.31
CA HIS A 132 -2.78 -3.46 15.48
C HIS A 132 -2.98 -2.21 16.32
N ARG A 133 -4.22 -1.81 16.50
CA ARG A 133 -4.53 -0.60 17.28
C ARG A 133 -5.69 -0.80 18.23
N THR A 134 -5.68 -0.02 19.28
CA THR A 134 -6.75 0.14 20.25
C THR A 134 -7.46 1.45 19.97
N HIS A 135 -8.76 1.39 19.85
CA HIS A 135 -9.65 2.56 19.75
C HIS A 135 -10.44 2.67 21.05
N ILE A 136 -10.33 3.80 21.74
CA ILE A 136 -11.06 4.06 22.97
C ILE A 136 -12.49 4.48 22.63
N VAL A 137 -13.48 3.76 23.18
CA VAL A 137 -14.90 4.01 22.88
C VAL A 137 -15.38 5.34 23.45
N ALA A 138 -14.89 5.71 24.63
CA ALA A 138 -15.27 7.01 25.24
C ALA A 138 -14.67 8.17 24.42
N PRO A 139 -15.49 9.13 23.96
CA PRO A 139 -14.98 10.29 23.21
C PRO A 139 -14.22 11.24 24.13
N SER A 140 -13.23 11.93 23.57
CA SER A 140 -12.56 13.08 24.16
C SER A 140 -13.53 14.28 24.22
N ALA A 141 -13.14 15.35 24.89
CA ALA A 141 -13.97 16.56 25.03
C ALA A 141 -14.32 17.25 23.69
N ASP A 142 -13.50 17.02 22.66
CA ASP A 142 -13.71 17.52 21.28
C ASP A 142 -14.53 16.57 20.39
N GLY A 143 -15.03 15.46 20.94
CA GLY A 143 -15.80 14.45 20.22
C GLY A 143 -14.96 13.46 19.42
N THR A 144 -13.63 13.53 19.48
CA THR A 144 -12.74 12.53 18.88
C THR A 144 -12.53 11.33 19.79
N HIS A 145 -12.02 10.22 19.26
CA HIS A 145 -11.70 9.01 20.01
C HIS A 145 -10.20 8.76 19.98
N VAL A 146 -9.59 8.55 21.14
CA VAL A 146 -8.16 8.23 21.21
C VAL A 146 -7.89 6.87 20.56
N THR A 147 -6.87 6.81 19.72
CA THR A 147 -6.37 5.58 19.12
C THR A 147 -4.85 5.50 19.26
N PHE A 148 -4.33 4.30 19.49
CA PHE A 148 -2.90 4.04 19.56
C PHE A 148 -2.61 2.60 19.18
N GLY A 149 -1.38 2.35 18.71
CA GLY A 149 -1.03 1.00 18.27
C GLY A 149 0.38 0.85 17.74
N SER A 150 0.56 -0.25 17.05
CA SER A 150 1.81 -0.62 16.39
C SER A 150 1.55 -1.14 14.98
N PHE A 151 2.58 -1.10 14.16
CA PHE A 151 2.56 -1.72 12.84
C PHE A 151 3.82 -2.56 12.63
N HIS A 152 3.69 -3.63 11.84
CA HIS A 152 4.80 -4.49 11.47
C HIS A 152 4.55 -5.16 10.12
N GLY A 153 5.60 -5.31 9.33
CA GLY A 153 5.58 -5.93 8.02
C GLY A 153 6.88 -5.69 7.26
N THR A 154 6.76 -5.54 5.96
CA THR A 154 7.91 -5.31 5.09
C THR A 154 7.59 -4.26 4.03
N ILE A 155 8.65 -3.60 3.57
CA ILE A 155 8.63 -2.66 2.46
C ILE A 155 9.85 -2.92 1.57
N THR A 156 9.77 -2.64 0.28
CA THR A 156 10.97 -2.61 -0.56
C THR A 156 11.97 -1.63 -0.01
N SER A 157 13.25 -2.01 0.00
CA SER A 157 14.32 -1.13 0.48
C SER A 157 14.24 0.23 -0.21
N PRO A 158 14.17 1.33 0.56
CA PRO A 158 14.15 2.66 -0.02
C PRO A 158 15.39 2.87 -0.91
N THR A 159 15.19 3.51 -2.05
CA THR A 159 16.31 3.93 -2.88
C THR A 159 17.11 5.00 -2.14
N ALA A 160 18.45 4.95 -2.24
CA ALA A 160 19.26 6.05 -1.74
C ALA A 160 18.83 7.33 -2.46
N ALA A 161 18.56 8.39 -1.69
CA ALA A 161 18.27 9.70 -2.27
C ALA A 161 19.51 10.15 -3.08
N HIS A 162 19.33 10.39 -4.37
CA HIS A 162 20.34 10.96 -5.25
C HIS A 162 20.39 12.47 -5.11
#